data_ab83c7ac734b0fca579336a80d015cc8
#
_entry.id   ab83c7ac734b0fca579336a80d015cc8
#
_cell.length_a   1.000
_cell.length_b   1.000
_cell.length_c   1.000
_cell.angle_alpha   90.00
_cell.angle_beta   90.00
_cell.angle_gamma   90.00
#
_symmetry.space_group_name_H-M   'P 1'
#
loop_
_entity.id
_entity.type
_entity.pdbx_description
1 polymer ?
#
loop_
_entity_poly.entity_id
_entity_poly.type
_entity_poly.pdbx_seq_one_letter_code
_entity_poly.pdbx_strand_id
1 'polypeptide(L)'
;MRPTTALPDDPRLPGLMAIRDSGLARAIPALGLEQGGGGLELELELCGYHPGARATLEARVGRRRFAVKAFADDPAPEAALYQTLGAAGLAGDSGARVPPLLAWDHDLRVLVIGWLEGPTTHQLIKQGQGRRAGGLAAQWVRRTASLPVKLGLPFGAAGMMHETRAWIGTLGTADLSVGAAARALAEALARTEPRDDGCAGLVHGTLYARHILDAGDGPGVIDWHRFGQGPVELDAGMFLATLSRLRLLHPAHAGEALLAEQAFLEGTRGLLDERALAWHRAAALLQLTERLPTAARGDWRARAHALLGEAARLAGSVAPRESIAPRRRASFRFKSPALELVLRALSTRPATQAELEQIRALLREGRDRAS
;
A
#
# COMPACT_ATOMS: atom_id res chain seq x y z
N MET A 1 0.16 -35.56 -8.29
CA MET A 1 0.85 -34.92 -7.16
C MET A 1 1.76 -33.82 -7.71
N ARG A 2 1.49 -32.55 -7.39
CA ARG A 2 2.52 -31.51 -7.62
C ARG A 2 3.58 -31.68 -6.53
N PRO A 3 4.88 -31.62 -6.83
CA PRO A 3 5.91 -31.71 -5.82
C PRO A 3 5.71 -30.58 -4.81
N THR A 4 5.61 -30.90 -3.55
CA THR A 4 5.62 -29.91 -2.46
C THR A 4 6.93 -29.15 -2.60
N THR A 5 6.88 -27.90 -3.02
CA THR A 5 8.08 -27.07 -3.17
C THR A 5 8.71 -26.94 -1.79
N ALA A 6 9.96 -27.33 -1.65
CA ALA A 6 10.67 -27.20 -0.38
C ALA A 6 10.63 -25.73 0.06
N LEU A 7 10.18 -25.48 1.28
CA LEU A 7 10.14 -24.14 1.84
C LEU A 7 11.55 -23.58 2.02
N PRO A 8 11.78 -22.28 1.75
CA PRO A 8 13.08 -21.66 1.93
C PRO A 8 13.61 -21.78 3.36
N ASP A 9 14.92 -21.93 3.48
CA ASP A 9 15.62 -21.81 4.75
C ASP A 9 15.96 -20.34 5.00
N ASP A 10 15.16 -19.69 5.87
CA ASP A 10 15.32 -18.28 6.18
C ASP A 10 15.12 -18.02 7.69
N PRO A 11 16.23 -18.02 8.47
CA PRO A 11 16.16 -17.79 9.92
C PRO A 11 15.55 -16.45 10.34
N ARG A 12 15.46 -15.46 9.44
CA ARG A 12 14.80 -14.19 9.73
C ARG A 12 13.27 -14.29 9.72
N LEU A 13 12.72 -15.40 9.24
CA LEU A 13 11.29 -15.70 9.20
C LEU A 13 10.96 -16.85 10.16
N PRO A 14 10.85 -16.60 11.48
CA PRO A 14 10.71 -17.68 12.47
C PRO A 14 9.49 -18.55 12.23
N GLY A 15 8.36 -17.98 11.80
CA GLY A 15 7.17 -18.74 11.45
C GLY A 15 7.33 -19.63 10.23
N LEU A 16 8.07 -19.18 9.20
CA LEU A 16 8.37 -20.03 8.04
C LEU A 16 9.22 -21.24 8.46
N MET A 17 10.22 -21.01 9.33
CA MET A 17 11.06 -22.08 9.89
C MET A 17 10.24 -23.06 10.71
N ALA A 18 9.39 -22.57 11.61
CA ALA A 18 8.51 -23.41 12.42
C ALA A 18 7.57 -24.28 11.56
N ILE A 19 6.98 -23.70 10.52
CA ILE A 19 6.10 -24.40 9.56
C ILE A 19 6.89 -25.46 8.79
N ARG A 20 8.11 -25.15 8.35
CA ARG A 20 8.98 -26.08 7.66
C ARG A 20 9.37 -27.28 8.53
N ASP A 21 9.74 -27.03 9.80
CA ASP A 21 10.33 -28.01 10.69
C ASP A 21 9.27 -28.88 11.40
N SER A 22 8.11 -28.33 11.73
CA SER A 22 7.05 -29.01 12.49
C SER A 22 5.72 -29.18 11.75
N GLY A 23 5.57 -28.56 10.58
CA GLY A 23 4.31 -28.48 9.84
C GLY A 23 3.37 -27.41 10.35
N LEU A 24 2.47 -26.92 9.48
CA LEU A 24 1.56 -25.79 9.77
C LEU A 24 0.63 -26.08 10.96
N ALA A 25 0.08 -27.26 11.06
CA ALA A 25 -0.87 -27.61 12.12
C ALA A 25 -0.26 -27.50 13.53
N ARG A 26 1.00 -27.95 13.69
CA ARG A 26 1.74 -27.84 14.94
C ARG A 26 2.29 -26.45 15.20
N ALA A 27 2.76 -25.78 14.14
CA ALA A 27 3.27 -24.41 14.25
C ALA A 27 2.17 -23.42 14.67
N ILE A 28 0.92 -23.62 14.21
CA ILE A 28 -0.19 -22.71 14.48
C ILE A 28 -1.42 -23.50 14.98
N PRO A 29 -1.44 -23.94 16.25
CA PRO A 29 -2.54 -24.72 16.83
C PRO A 29 -3.88 -24.00 16.80
N ALA A 30 -3.88 -22.66 16.82
CA ALA A 30 -5.08 -21.84 16.77
C ALA A 30 -5.93 -22.05 15.50
N LEU A 31 -5.38 -22.65 14.44
CA LEU A 31 -6.13 -23.04 13.25
C LEU A 31 -7.02 -24.27 13.44
N GLY A 32 -6.83 -25.03 14.51
CA GLY A 32 -7.62 -26.23 14.82
C GLY A 32 -7.50 -27.35 13.78
N LEU A 33 -6.39 -27.42 13.05
CA LEU A 33 -6.19 -28.39 11.95
C LEU A 33 -5.93 -29.81 12.44
N GLU A 34 -5.49 -29.99 13.69
CA GLU A 34 -5.20 -31.31 14.29
C GLU A 34 -6.47 -32.05 14.79
N GLN A 35 -7.58 -31.33 15.04
CA GLN A 35 -8.79 -31.89 15.65
C GLN A 35 -9.74 -32.57 14.65
N GLY A 36 -9.50 -32.45 13.36
CA GLY A 36 -10.26 -33.14 12.32
C GLY A 36 -9.73 -34.54 12.08
N GLY A 37 -10.18 -35.54 12.85
CA GLY A 37 -9.73 -36.93 12.82
C GLY A 37 -9.99 -37.74 11.54
N GLY A 38 -10.02 -37.13 10.40
CA GLY A 38 -9.98 -37.77 9.08
C GLY A 38 -8.79 -37.17 8.33
N GLY A 39 -7.82 -37.99 7.96
CA GLY A 39 -6.56 -37.64 7.29
C GLY A 39 -6.66 -36.69 6.08
N LEU A 40 -7.14 -35.48 6.33
CA LEU A 40 -7.19 -34.41 5.33
C LEU A 40 -5.75 -33.99 5.04
N GLU A 41 -5.33 -34.21 3.81
CA GLU A 41 -4.01 -33.84 3.33
C GLU A 41 -3.88 -32.31 3.37
N LEU A 42 -2.85 -31.81 4.03
CA LEU A 42 -2.48 -30.39 4.03
C LEU A 42 -1.50 -30.16 2.87
N GLU A 43 -1.92 -29.34 1.91
CA GLU A 43 -1.06 -28.87 0.83
C GLU A 43 -0.59 -27.45 1.14
N LEU A 44 0.72 -27.20 0.95
CA LEU A 44 1.34 -25.87 1.07
C LEU A 44 2.02 -25.52 -0.25
N GLU A 45 1.72 -24.32 -0.76
CA GLU A 45 2.33 -23.77 -1.96
C GLU A 45 2.92 -22.38 -1.65
N LEU A 46 4.21 -22.18 -2.00
CA LEU A 46 4.86 -20.87 -1.84
C LEU A 46 4.40 -19.91 -2.95
N CYS A 47 3.58 -18.93 -2.58
CA CYS A 47 3.03 -17.93 -3.50
C CYS A 47 3.93 -16.70 -3.68
N GLY A 48 4.73 -16.37 -2.67
CA GLY A 48 5.64 -15.22 -2.71
C GLY A 48 6.73 -15.32 -1.66
N TYR A 49 7.94 -14.89 -2.02
CA TYR A 49 9.08 -14.90 -1.11
C TYR A 49 9.99 -13.70 -1.36
N HIS A 50 10.25 -12.97 -0.29
CA HIS A 50 11.23 -11.90 -0.23
C HIS A 50 12.25 -12.27 0.84
N PRO A 51 13.45 -12.70 0.48
CA PRO A 51 14.47 -13.19 1.42
C PRO A 51 14.70 -12.20 2.56
N GLY A 52 14.68 -12.71 3.79
CA GLY A 52 14.90 -11.94 5.00
C GLY A 52 13.82 -10.90 5.34
N ALA A 53 12.69 -10.89 4.64
CA ALA A 53 11.62 -9.94 4.85
C ALA A 53 10.25 -10.60 5.06
N ARG A 54 9.81 -11.43 4.11
CA ARG A 54 8.48 -12.09 4.21
C ARG A 54 8.34 -13.26 3.25
N ALA A 55 7.46 -14.20 3.63
CA ALA A 55 6.97 -15.27 2.77
C ALA A 55 5.44 -15.33 2.82
N THR A 56 4.80 -15.71 1.73
CA THR A 56 3.36 -15.97 1.65
C THR A 56 3.15 -17.35 1.09
N LEU A 57 2.43 -18.18 1.86
CA LEU A 57 2.06 -19.53 1.47
C LEU A 57 0.55 -19.59 1.24
N GLU A 58 0.14 -20.34 0.24
CA GLU A 58 -1.21 -20.87 0.17
C GLU A 58 -1.27 -22.16 0.91
N ALA A 59 -2.26 -22.31 1.78
CA ALA A 59 -2.56 -23.55 2.49
C ALA A 59 -3.93 -24.08 2.09
N ARG A 60 -4.02 -25.37 1.78
CA ARG A 60 -5.25 -26.09 1.45
C ARG A 60 -5.45 -27.27 2.37
N VAL A 61 -6.63 -27.35 2.99
CA VAL A 61 -7.03 -28.48 3.84
C VAL A 61 -8.46 -28.88 3.45
N GLY A 62 -8.59 -29.94 2.70
CA GLY A 62 -9.86 -30.33 2.10
C GLY A 62 -10.43 -29.21 1.20
N ARG A 63 -11.59 -28.63 1.58
CA ARG A 63 -12.19 -27.50 0.87
C ARG A 63 -11.76 -26.14 1.42
N ARG A 64 -11.07 -26.10 2.53
CA ARG A 64 -10.62 -24.84 3.14
C ARG A 64 -9.36 -24.38 2.47
N ARG A 65 -9.28 -23.07 2.20
CA ARG A 65 -8.13 -22.42 1.58
C ARG A 65 -7.82 -21.14 2.33
N PHE A 66 -6.57 -20.88 2.64
CA PHE A 66 -6.16 -19.70 3.37
C PHE A 66 -4.72 -19.31 3.02
N ALA A 67 -4.38 -18.06 3.28
CA ALA A 67 -3.02 -17.56 3.11
C ALA A 67 -2.32 -17.48 4.47
N VAL A 68 -1.09 -17.99 4.51
CA VAL A 68 -0.18 -17.91 5.66
C VAL A 68 0.95 -16.95 5.28
N LYS A 69 1.07 -15.86 6.02
CA LYS A 69 2.13 -14.87 5.84
C LYS A 69 3.11 -14.98 7.00
N ALA A 70 4.38 -15.19 6.71
CA ALA A 70 5.48 -15.14 7.69
C ALA A 70 6.31 -13.88 7.45
N PHE A 71 6.68 -13.19 8.52
CA PHE A 71 7.34 -11.89 8.47
C PHE A 71 8.66 -11.90 9.24
N ALA A 72 9.59 -11.02 8.84
CA ALA A 72 10.75 -10.69 9.67
C ALA A 72 10.41 -9.67 10.76
N ASP A 73 9.43 -8.82 10.50
CA ASP A 73 8.95 -7.79 11.42
C ASP A 73 7.66 -8.23 12.14
N ASP A 74 7.20 -7.44 13.10
CA ASP A 74 5.98 -7.69 13.89
C ASP A 74 4.72 -7.62 13.01
N PRO A 75 3.89 -8.69 12.91
CA PRO A 75 2.64 -8.69 12.16
C PRO A 75 1.46 -8.03 12.90
N ALA A 76 1.61 -7.64 14.16
CA ALA A 76 0.52 -7.10 14.99
C ALA A 76 -0.20 -5.90 14.34
N PRO A 77 0.48 -4.95 13.66
CA PRO A 77 -0.24 -3.86 12.97
C PRO A 77 -1.16 -4.36 11.85
N GLU A 78 -0.72 -5.34 11.04
CA GLU A 78 -1.53 -5.91 9.97
C GLU A 78 -2.67 -6.78 10.55
N ALA A 79 -2.44 -7.50 11.65
CA ALA A 79 -3.48 -8.25 12.37
C ALA A 79 -4.56 -7.31 12.92
N ALA A 80 -4.18 -6.23 13.58
CA ALA A 80 -5.10 -5.21 14.10
C ALA A 80 -5.93 -4.57 12.98
N LEU A 81 -5.33 -4.35 11.80
CA LEU A 81 -6.06 -3.86 10.63
C LEU A 81 -7.15 -4.85 10.20
N TYR A 82 -6.82 -6.13 9.99
CA TYR A 82 -7.82 -7.13 9.58
C TYR A 82 -8.95 -7.28 10.61
N GLN A 83 -8.64 -7.24 11.90
CA GLN A 83 -9.64 -7.24 12.98
C GLN A 83 -10.58 -6.03 12.86
N THR A 84 -10.02 -4.84 12.66
CA THR A 84 -10.79 -3.59 12.55
C THR A 84 -11.65 -3.57 11.29
N LEU A 85 -11.12 -4.02 10.15
CA LEU A 85 -11.87 -4.14 8.90
C LEU A 85 -12.99 -5.19 9.02
N GLY A 86 -12.74 -6.29 9.73
CA GLY A 86 -13.75 -7.28 10.05
C GLY A 86 -14.89 -6.70 10.89
N ALA A 87 -14.56 -5.96 11.95
CA ALA A 87 -15.53 -5.26 12.79
C ALA A 87 -16.33 -4.19 12.02
N ALA A 88 -15.74 -3.58 10.97
CA ALA A 88 -16.40 -2.65 10.06
C ALA A 88 -17.28 -3.37 8.99
N GLY A 89 -17.45 -4.70 9.08
CA GLY A 89 -18.28 -5.49 8.19
C GLY A 89 -17.64 -5.89 6.87
N LEU A 90 -16.29 -5.79 6.76
CA LEU A 90 -15.57 -6.14 5.53
C LEU A 90 -15.02 -7.58 5.50
N ALA A 91 -15.20 -8.37 6.54
CA ALA A 91 -14.83 -9.80 6.57
C ALA A 91 -16.02 -10.74 6.29
N GLY A 92 -17.13 -10.22 5.74
CA GLY A 92 -18.33 -10.99 5.40
C GLY A 92 -18.23 -11.66 4.03
N ASP A 93 -19.29 -12.39 3.70
CA ASP A 93 -19.38 -13.21 2.48
C ASP A 93 -19.97 -12.45 1.28
N SER A 94 -20.36 -11.18 1.44
CA SER A 94 -21.02 -10.40 0.41
C SER A 94 -20.49 -8.97 0.31
N GLY A 95 -20.57 -8.40 -0.89
CA GLY A 95 -20.17 -7.04 -1.20
C GLY A 95 -18.66 -6.81 -1.17
N ALA A 96 -18.27 -5.58 -0.86
CA ALA A 96 -16.84 -5.21 -0.74
C ALA A 96 -16.23 -5.87 0.51
N ARG A 97 -15.10 -6.58 0.35
CA ARG A 97 -14.54 -7.40 1.42
C ARG A 97 -13.01 -7.47 1.43
N VAL A 98 -12.50 -7.87 2.58
CA VAL A 98 -11.11 -8.27 2.78
C VAL A 98 -11.08 -9.71 3.30
N PRO A 99 -9.94 -10.42 3.19
CA PRO A 99 -9.78 -11.72 3.84
C PRO A 99 -10.10 -11.64 5.34
N PRO A 100 -10.91 -12.57 5.91
CA PRO A 100 -11.07 -12.63 7.36
C PRO A 100 -9.74 -13.03 8.02
N LEU A 101 -9.43 -12.44 9.17
CA LEU A 101 -8.33 -12.89 10.02
C LEU A 101 -8.73 -14.22 10.68
N LEU A 102 -7.93 -15.26 10.50
CA LEU A 102 -8.15 -16.59 11.07
C LEU A 102 -7.31 -16.83 12.32
N ALA A 103 -6.03 -16.46 12.27
CA ALA A 103 -5.10 -16.56 13.39
C ALA A 103 -3.90 -15.62 13.16
N TRP A 104 -3.20 -15.30 14.23
CA TRP A 104 -1.89 -14.67 14.16
C TRP A 104 -1.07 -15.01 15.41
N ASP A 105 0.24 -14.97 15.29
CA ASP A 105 1.16 -15.27 16.36
C ASP A 105 2.30 -14.26 16.35
N HIS A 106 2.52 -13.60 17.50
CA HIS A 106 3.52 -12.57 17.66
C HIS A 106 4.94 -13.13 17.62
N ASP A 107 5.17 -14.25 18.33
CA ASP A 107 6.52 -14.82 18.49
C ASP A 107 7.01 -15.47 17.20
N LEU A 108 6.11 -16.18 16.53
CA LEU A 108 6.37 -16.75 15.21
C LEU A 108 6.29 -15.72 14.08
N ARG A 109 5.78 -14.52 14.35
CA ARG A 109 5.55 -13.47 13.35
C ARG A 109 4.77 -13.97 12.15
N VAL A 110 3.65 -14.63 12.42
CA VAL A 110 2.79 -15.24 11.41
C VAL A 110 1.41 -14.62 11.46
N LEU A 111 0.82 -14.40 10.29
CA LEU A 111 -0.56 -13.98 10.09
C LEU A 111 -1.25 -14.99 9.17
N VAL A 112 -2.42 -15.49 9.56
CA VAL A 112 -3.24 -16.37 8.74
C VAL A 112 -4.57 -15.71 8.44
N ILE A 113 -4.88 -15.59 7.16
CA ILE A 113 -6.10 -14.95 6.66
C ILE A 113 -6.83 -15.89 5.71
N GLY A 114 -8.14 -15.75 5.62
CA GLY A 114 -8.95 -16.45 4.65
C GLY A 114 -8.47 -16.21 3.22
N TRP A 115 -8.84 -17.10 2.31
CA TRP A 115 -8.57 -16.93 0.89
C TRP A 115 -9.77 -16.29 0.20
N LEU A 116 -9.54 -15.26 -0.58
CA LEU A 116 -10.55 -14.69 -1.45
C LEU A 116 -10.42 -15.30 -2.84
N GLU A 117 -11.52 -15.85 -3.35
CA GLU A 117 -11.61 -16.41 -4.70
C GLU A 117 -11.97 -15.33 -5.71
N GLY A 118 -11.54 -15.53 -6.93
CA GLY A 118 -11.90 -14.71 -8.09
C GLY A 118 -10.71 -14.17 -8.85
N PRO A 119 -10.93 -13.74 -10.11
CA PRO A 119 -9.89 -13.12 -10.91
C PRO A 119 -9.56 -11.72 -10.38
N THR A 120 -8.31 -11.34 -10.46
CA THR A 120 -7.89 -9.96 -10.17
C THR A 120 -8.39 -9.00 -11.25
N THR A 121 -8.59 -7.71 -10.92
CA THR A 121 -8.95 -6.72 -11.94
C THR A 121 -7.91 -6.63 -13.06
N HIS A 122 -6.64 -6.94 -12.77
CA HIS A 122 -5.60 -7.09 -13.81
C HIS A 122 -5.91 -8.23 -14.78
N GLN A 123 -6.37 -9.38 -14.26
CA GLN A 123 -6.79 -10.52 -15.10
C GLN A 123 -8.06 -10.21 -15.89
N LEU A 124 -9.04 -9.56 -15.28
CA LEU A 124 -10.27 -9.12 -15.94
C LEU A 124 -9.97 -8.23 -17.15
N ILE A 125 -9.06 -7.26 -17.02
CA ILE A 125 -8.64 -6.39 -18.12
C ILE A 125 -8.03 -7.22 -19.25
N LYS A 126 -7.17 -8.18 -18.93
CA LYS A 126 -6.57 -9.08 -19.93
C LYS A 126 -7.59 -10.00 -20.63
N GLN A 127 -8.71 -10.26 -19.99
CA GLN A 127 -9.83 -11.08 -20.48
C GLN A 127 -10.92 -10.27 -21.20
N GLY A 128 -10.71 -8.97 -21.46
CA GLY A 128 -11.70 -8.14 -22.15
C GLY A 128 -12.83 -7.63 -21.26
N GLN A 129 -12.61 -7.54 -19.95
CA GLN A 129 -13.61 -7.10 -18.94
C GLN A 129 -13.19 -5.81 -18.24
N GLY A 130 -12.65 -4.84 -18.97
CA GLY A 130 -12.12 -3.60 -18.41
C GLY A 130 -13.16 -2.81 -17.63
N ARG A 131 -14.39 -2.65 -18.15
CA ARG A 131 -15.45 -1.93 -17.43
C ARG A 131 -15.77 -2.54 -16.07
N ARG A 132 -15.83 -3.89 -15.96
CA ARG A 132 -16.05 -4.58 -14.70
C ARG A 132 -14.89 -4.31 -13.73
N ALA A 133 -13.65 -4.42 -14.21
CA ALA A 133 -12.46 -4.15 -13.41
C ALA A 133 -12.45 -2.73 -12.83
N GLY A 134 -12.77 -1.71 -13.64
CA GLY A 134 -12.87 -0.32 -13.19
C GLY A 134 -14.01 -0.10 -12.19
N GLY A 135 -15.17 -0.71 -12.45
CA GLY A 135 -16.33 -0.64 -11.55
C GLY A 135 -16.05 -1.22 -10.17
N LEU A 136 -15.39 -2.38 -10.09
CA LEU A 136 -14.97 -3.00 -8.82
C LEU A 136 -14.01 -2.11 -8.03
N ALA A 137 -13.02 -1.53 -8.69
CA ALA A 137 -12.09 -0.61 -8.06
C ALA A 137 -12.79 0.66 -7.54
N ALA A 138 -13.74 1.21 -8.29
CA ALA A 138 -14.54 2.35 -7.87
C ALA A 138 -15.42 2.04 -6.65
N GLN A 139 -16.06 0.86 -6.62
CA GLN A 139 -16.84 0.41 -5.47
C GLN A 139 -15.96 0.32 -4.22
N TRP A 140 -14.75 -0.23 -4.35
CA TRP A 140 -13.80 -0.32 -3.26
C TRP A 140 -13.41 1.07 -2.73
N VAL A 141 -12.97 1.97 -3.60
CA VAL A 141 -12.53 3.32 -3.23
C VAL A 141 -13.66 4.10 -2.55
N ARG A 142 -14.90 4.01 -3.05
CA ARG A 142 -16.07 4.59 -2.38
C ARG A 142 -16.32 3.99 -1.00
N ARG A 143 -16.17 2.69 -0.85
CA ARG A 143 -16.39 2.01 0.43
C ARG A 143 -15.34 2.44 1.46
N THR A 144 -14.06 2.49 1.08
CA THR A 144 -12.98 2.89 2.00
C THR A 144 -13.02 4.35 2.38
N ALA A 145 -13.39 5.26 1.47
CA ALA A 145 -13.53 6.68 1.75
C ALA A 145 -14.54 6.98 2.88
N SER A 146 -15.49 6.07 3.15
CA SER A 146 -16.49 6.21 4.22
C SER A 146 -16.16 5.44 5.49
N LEU A 147 -15.00 4.73 5.55
CA LEU A 147 -14.64 3.95 6.73
C LEU A 147 -14.02 4.81 7.84
N PRO A 148 -14.54 4.76 9.06
CA PRO A 148 -13.98 5.52 10.19
C PRO A 148 -12.77 4.80 10.82
N VAL A 149 -11.89 4.23 9.99
CA VAL A 149 -10.71 3.46 10.44
C VAL A 149 -9.50 4.37 10.49
N LYS A 150 -8.90 4.52 11.68
CA LYS A 150 -7.72 5.35 11.92
C LYS A 150 -6.55 4.48 12.40
N LEU A 151 -6.01 3.66 11.51
CA LEU A 151 -4.87 2.78 11.76
C LEU A 151 -3.75 3.02 10.76
N GLY A 152 -2.53 2.74 11.18
CA GLY A 152 -1.33 2.92 10.36
C GLY A 152 -0.71 4.30 10.49
N LEU A 153 0.48 4.44 9.94
CA LEU A 153 1.22 5.71 9.93
C LEU A 153 0.66 6.66 8.86
N PRO A 154 0.88 7.97 9.01
CA PRO A 154 0.57 8.92 7.95
C PRO A 154 1.29 8.54 6.64
N PHE A 155 0.52 8.40 5.57
CA PHE A 155 1.02 8.02 4.25
C PHE A 155 0.29 8.82 3.16
N GLY A 156 0.68 10.08 3.01
CA GLY A 156 0.16 11.00 2.01
C GLY A 156 1.25 11.41 1.01
N ALA A 157 1.08 12.60 0.43
CA ALA A 157 2.01 13.16 -0.55
C ALA A 157 3.43 13.29 0.00
N ALA A 158 3.58 13.78 1.24
CA ALA A 158 4.88 13.90 1.90
C ALA A 158 5.60 12.54 2.06
N GLY A 159 4.86 11.48 2.41
CA GLY A 159 5.40 10.12 2.50
C GLY A 159 5.89 9.61 1.14
N MET A 160 5.11 9.80 0.08
CA MET A 160 5.52 9.45 -1.29
C MET A 160 6.75 10.24 -1.74
N MET A 161 6.83 11.55 -1.44
CA MET A 161 7.99 12.37 -1.75
C MET A 161 9.24 11.94 -0.98
N HIS A 162 9.09 11.48 0.25
CA HIS A 162 10.21 10.90 1.02
C HIS A 162 10.81 9.67 0.31
N GLU A 163 9.96 8.74 -0.14
CA GLU A 163 10.41 7.52 -0.84
C GLU A 163 11.00 7.82 -2.24
N THR A 164 10.55 8.90 -2.88
CA THR A 164 10.99 9.30 -4.23
C THR A 164 12.52 9.43 -4.33
N ARG A 165 13.22 9.85 -3.26
CA ARG A 165 14.69 9.97 -3.25
C ARG A 165 15.36 8.60 -3.46
N ALA A 166 14.86 7.55 -2.81
CA ALA A 166 15.38 6.20 -2.99
C ALA A 166 15.12 5.70 -4.41
N TRP A 167 13.92 5.92 -4.96
CA TRP A 167 13.56 5.51 -6.33
C TRP A 167 14.44 6.19 -7.38
N ILE A 168 14.72 7.49 -7.24
CA ILE A 168 15.65 8.22 -8.13
C ILE A 168 17.05 7.64 -8.04
N GLY A 169 17.51 7.30 -6.83
CA GLY A 169 18.82 6.66 -6.61
C GLY A 169 18.93 5.33 -7.36
N THR A 170 17.95 4.44 -7.18
CA THR A 170 17.88 3.15 -7.89
C THR A 170 17.91 3.32 -9.41
N LEU A 171 17.06 4.21 -9.95
CA LEU A 171 16.96 4.46 -11.38
C LEU A 171 18.25 5.09 -11.94
N GLY A 172 18.86 6.05 -11.22
CA GLY A 172 20.09 6.71 -11.62
C GLY A 172 21.30 5.77 -11.62
N THR A 173 21.34 4.82 -10.70
CA THR A 173 22.36 3.76 -10.69
C THR A 173 22.21 2.81 -11.86
N ALA A 174 20.97 2.50 -12.24
CA ALA A 174 20.68 1.61 -13.36
C ALA A 174 20.89 2.26 -14.73
N ASP A 175 20.54 3.56 -14.87
CA ASP A 175 20.74 4.34 -16.10
C ASP A 175 20.68 5.85 -15.83
N LEU A 176 21.69 6.60 -16.27
CA LEU A 176 21.79 8.04 -16.02
C LEU A 176 20.66 8.85 -16.68
N SER A 177 20.22 8.48 -17.88
CA SER A 177 19.15 9.17 -18.63
C SER A 177 17.81 8.99 -17.92
N VAL A 178 17.50 7.76 -17.51
CA VAL A 178 16.28 7.44 -16.77
C VAL A 178 16.29 8.13 -15.40
N GLY A 179 17.46 8.13 -14.71
CA GLY A 179 17.63 8.82 -13.44
C GLY A 179 17.43 10.34 -13.55
N ALA A 180 17.92 10.96 -14.63
CA ALA A 180 17.72 12.39 -14.91
C ALA A 180 16.22 12.71 -15.13
N ALA A 181 15.51 11.90 -15.93
CA ALA A 181 14.08 12.06 -16.14
C ALA A 181 13.27 11.88 -14.85
N ALA A 182 13.62 10.88 -14.02
CA ALA A 182 13.00 10.65 -12.72
C ALA A 182 13.21 11.83 -11.77
N ARG A 183 14.40 12.44 -11.74
CA ARG A 183 14.71 13.63 -10.94
C ARG A 183 13.90 14.84 -11.37
N ALA A 184 13.82 15.11 -12.67
CA ALA A 184 13.00 16.21 -13.20
C ALA A 184 11.52 16.06 -12.84
N LEU A 185 11.01 14.84 -12.90
CA LEU A 185 9.64 14.52 -12.47
C LEU A 185 9.46 14.77 -10.97
N ALA A 186 10.38 14.30 -10.13
CA ALA A 186 10.31 14.52 -8.68
C ALA A 186 10.31 16.00 -8.30
N GLU A 187 11.12 16.82 -8.99
CA GLU A 187 11.12 18.27 -8.81
C GLU A 187 9.77 18.90 -9.22
N ALA A 188 9.14 18.41 -10.29
CA ALA A 188 7.82 18.87 -10.70
C ALA A 188 6.76 18.50 -9.65
N LEU A 189 6.78 17.27 -9.14
CA LEU A 189 5.90 16.80 -8.07
C LEU A 189 6.08 17.63 -6.79
N ALA A 190 7.32 17.92 -6.38
CA ALA A 190 7.59 18.72 -5.19
C ALA A 190 7.02 20.16 -5.29
N ARG A 191 7.00 20.74 -6.50
CA ARG A 191 6.39 22.07 -6.71
C ARG A 191 4.87 22.08 -6.63
N THR A 192 4.25 20.96 -6.91
CA THR A 192 2.78 20.83 -7.00
C THR A 192 2.19 19.93 -5.93
N GLU A 193 2.97 19.61 -4.90
CA GLU A 193 2.56 18.73 -3.80
C GLU A 193 1.21 19.14 -3.21
N PRO A 194 0.19 18.24 -3.19
CA PRO A 194 -1.09 18.55 -2.59
C PRO A 194 -0.93 18.74 -1.08
N ARG A 195 -1.78 19.58 -0.49
CA ARG A 195 -1.83 19.72 0.96
C ARG A 195 -2.59 18.54 1.54
N ASP A 196 -2.07 17.98 2.61
CA ASP A 196 -2.83 17.05 3.45
C ASP A 196 -3.80 17.89 4.31
N ASP A 197 -4.99 18.19 3.77
CA ASP A 197 -5.98 19.07 4.41
C ASP A 197 -6.79 18.36 5.53
N GLY A 198 -6.20 17.34 6.17
CA GLY A 198 -6.77 16.66 7.34
C GLY A 198 -7.85 15.60 7.02
N CYS A 199 -8.18 15.37 5.77
CA CYS A 199 -9.09 14.30 5.33
C CYS A 199 -8.37 12.96 5.17
N ALA A 200 -7.52 12.61 6.13
CA ALA A 200 -6.85 11.32 6.11
C ALA A 200 -7.83 10.19 6.47
N GLY A 201 -8.07 9.28 5.54
CA GLY A 201 -8.75 8.02 5.73
C GLY A 201 -7.80 6.83 5.67
N LEU A 202 -8.32 5.63 5.87
CA LEU A 202 -7.54 4.42 5.62
C LEU A 202 -7.19 4.31 4.14
N VAL A 203 -5.91 4.18 3.84
CA VAL A 203 -5.41 3.85 2.51
C VAL A 203 -4.68 2.51 2.52
N HIS A 204 -4.80 1.79 1.42
CA HIS A 204 -4.07 0.54 1.18
C HIS A 204 -2.57 0.80 0.94
N GLY A 205 -2.22 1.96 0.39
CA GLY A 205 -0.87 2.41 0.10
C GLY A 205 -0.21 1.78 -1.13
N THR A 206 -0.78 0.70 -1.65
CA THR A 206 -0.34 0.02 -2.90
C THR A 206 -1.52 -0.62 -3.62
N LEU A 207 -2.62 0.09 -3.80
CA LEU A 207 -3.83 -0.43 -4.43
C LEU A 207 -3.62 -0.66 -5.94
N TYR A 208 -2.89 -1.70 -6.29
CA TYR A 208 -2.66 -2.09 -7.67
C TYR A 208 -3.81 -2.95 -8.21
N ALA A 209 -4.00 -2.97 -9.52
CA ALA A 209 -5.02 -3.78 -10.18
C ALA A 209 -4.93 -5.30 -9.86
N ARG A 210 -3.77 -5.81 -9.45
CA ARG A 210 -3.61 -7.20 -9.01
C ARG A 210 -4.07 -7.46 -7.57
N HIS A 211 -4.31 -6.41 -6.77
CA HIS A 211 -4.74 -6.53 -5.37
C HIS A 211 -6.26 -6.44 -5.20
N ILE A 212 -6.99 -6.12 -6.27
CA ILE A 212 -8.44 -6.08 -6.29
C ILE A 212 -8.95 -7.30 -7.06
N LEU A 213 -9.74 -8.12 -6.40
CA LEU A 213 -10.37 -9.32 -6.97
C LEU A 213 -11.85 -9.06 -7.26
N ASP A 214 -12.37 -9.77 -8.24
CA ASP A 214 -13.80 -9.92 -8.44
C ASP A 214 -14.29 -11.09 -7.60
N ALA A 215 -14.90 -10.80 -6.46
CA ALA A 215 -15.48 -11.81 -5.59
C ALA A 215 -16.92 -12.17 -5.97
N GLY A 216 -17.35 -11.84 -7.20
CA GLY A 216 -18.68 -12.13 -7.78
C GLY A 216 -19.66 -10.98 -7.55
N ASP A 217 -19.98 -10.66 -6.33
CA ASP A 217 -20.95 -9.64 -5.91
C ASP A 217 -20.31 -8.33 -5.43
N GLY A 218 -18.98 -8.24 -5.43
CA GLY A 218 -18.25 -7.05 -5.05
C GLY A 218 -16.74 -7.24 -5.12
N PRO A 219 -15.97 -6.16 -4.84
CA PRO A 219 -14.51 -6.23 -4.82
C PRO A 219 -14.00 -6.92 -3.56
N GLY A 220 -13.03 -7.82 -3.73
CA GLY A 220 -12.18 -8.32 -2.66
C GLY A 220 -10.80 -7.64 -2.71
N VAL A 221 -10.24 -7.19 -1.59
CA VAL A 221 -8.93 -6.53 -1.59
C VAL A 221 -7.95 -7.22 -0.65
N ILE A 222 -6.75 -7.51 -1.19
CA ILE A 222 -5.68 -8.28 -0.55
C ILE A 222 -4.36 -7.49 -0.51
N ASP A 223 -3.39 -7.98 0.27
CA ASP A 223 -2.01 -7.49 0.34
C ASP A 223 -1.85 -6.11 0.99
N TRP A 224 -2.30 -5.98 2.24
CA TRP A 224 -2.35 -4.76 3.05
C TRP A 224 -1.06 -4.36 3.74
N HIS A 225 0.07 -4.89 3.37
CA HIS A 225 1.35 -4.69 4.06
C HIS A 225 1.86 -3.23 4.11
N ARG A 226 1.24 -2.30 3.38
CA ARG A 226 1.62 -0.88 3.31
C ARG A 226 0.49 0.08 3.67
N PHE A 227 -0.49 -0.40 4.41
CA PHE A 227 -1.62 0.44 4.80
C PHE A 227 -1.18 1.63 5.67
N GLY A 228 -1.97 2.69 5.63
CA GLY A 228 -1.71 3.90 6.41
C GLY A 228 -2.90 4.85 6.43
N GLN A 229 -2.64 6.07 6.86
CA GLN A 229 -3.60 7.17 6.86
C GLN A 229 -3.23 8.15 5.77
N GLY A 230 -4.11 8.37 4.78
CA GLY A 230 -3.83 9.25 3.66
C GLY A 230 -5.09 9.68 2.92
N PRO A 231 -4.93 10.49 1.87
CA PRO A 231 -6.03 10.90 1.02
C PRO A 231 -6.48 9.74 0.11
N VAL A 232 -7.76 9.67 -0.17
CA VAL A 232 -8.36 8.64 -1.04
C VAL A 232 -7.75 8.64 -2.45
N GLU A 233 -7.26 9.79 -2.92
CA GLU A 233 -6.59 9.97 -4.20
C GLU A 233 -5.28 9.19 -4.30
N LEU A 234 -4.65 8.84 -3.18
CA LEU A 234 -3.45 8.01 -3.18
C LEU A 234 -3.75 6.62 -3.75
N ASP A 235 -4.72 5.92 -3.22
CA ASP A 235 -5.12 4.59 -3.69
C ASP A 235 -5.73 4.64 -5.10
N ALA A 236 -6.55 5.65 -5.38
CA ALA A 236 -7.09 5.90 -6.70
C ALA A 236 -5.98 6.14 -7.73
N GLY A 237 -4.99 6.95 -7.39
CA GLY A 237 -3.81 7.21 -8.23
C GLY A 237 -2.96 5.96 -8.47
N MET A 238 -2.77 5.13 -7.44
CA MET A 238 -2.07 3.84 -7.55
C MET A 238 -2.77 2.88 -8.53
N PHE A 239 -4.09 2.75 -8.40
CA PHE A 239 -4.88 1.92 -9.33
C PHE A 239 -4.75 2.45 -10.77
N LEU A 240 -5.00 3.74 -11.00
CA LEU A 240 -4.89 4.36 -12.32
C LEU A 240 -3.48 4.29 -12.91
N ALA A 241 -2.43 4.37 -12.08
CA ALA A 241 -1.06 4.20 -12.54
C ALA A 241 -0.80 2.78 -13.08
N THR A 242 -1.43 1.75 -12.47
CA THR A 242 -1.34 0.37 -13.01
C THR A 242 -2.06 0.22 -14.35
N LEU A 243 -3.16 0.92 -14.57
CA LEU A 243 -3.85 0.97 -15.86
C LEU A 243 -3.00 1.70 -16.92
N SER A 244 -2.39 2.84 -16.56
CA SER A 244 -1.45 3.56 -17.43
C SER A 244 -0.29 2.66 -17.84
N ARG A 245 0.32 1.95 -16.88
CA ARG A 245 1.38 0.99 -17.16
C ARG A 245 0.92 -0.12 -18.12
N LEU A 246 -0.26 -0.67 -17.89
CA LEU A 246 -0.80 -1.73 -18.75
C LEU A 246 -1.03 -1.19 -20.18
N ARG A 247 -1.62 -0.01 -20.31
CA ARG A 247 -1.88 0.66 -21.61
C ARG A 247 -0.59 0.95 -22.37
N LEU A 248 0.44 1.45 -21.71
CA LEU A 248 1.69 1.87 -22.33
C LEU A 248 2.61 0.70 -22.69
N LEU A 249 2.66 -0.32 -21.83
CA LEU A 249 3.61 -1.41 -21.97
C LEU A 249 3.03 -2.68 -22.60
N HIS A 250 1.71 -2.76 -22.76
CA HIS A 250 1.01 -3.93 -23.32
C HIS A 250 -0.11 -3.49 -24.29
N PRO A 251 0.24 -3.11 -25.53
CA PRO A 251 -0.72 -2.57 -26.51
C PRO A 251 -1.97 -3.43 -26.74
N ALA A 252 -1.83 -4.76 -26.67
CA ALA A 252 -2.96 -5.69 -26.80
C ALA A 252 -4.07 -5.49 -25.76
N HIS A 253 -3.77 -4.88 -24.61
CA HIS A 253 -4.72 -4.64 -23.52
C HIS A 253 -5.04 -3.14 -23.34
N ALA A 254 -4.55 -2.27 -24.23
CA ALA A 254 -4.68 -0.83 -24.09
C ALA A 254 -6.14 -0.35 -24.09
N GLY A 255 -6.98 -0.92 -24.97
CA GLY A 255 -8.41 -0.60 -25.03
C GLY A 255 -9.15 -0.95 -23.75
N GLU A 256 -8.93 -2.14 -23.22
CA GLU A 256 -9.57 -2.59 -21.98
C GLU A 256 -9.07 -1.82 -20.74
N ALA A 257 -7.79 -1.46 -20.70
CA ALA A 257 -7.26 -0.60 -19.67
C ALA A 257 -7.92 0.80 -19.70
N LEU A 258 -8.21 1.35 -20.88
CA LEU A 258 -8.94 2.60 -21.04
C LEU A 258 -10.41 2.47 -20.57
N LEU A 259 -11.09 1.39 -20.93
CA LEU A 259 -12.46 1.11 -20.44
C LEU A 259 -12.50 0.97 -18.92
N ALA A 260 -11.47 0.36 -18.32
CA ALA A 260 -11.36 0.28 -16.86
C ALA A 260 -11.14 1.67 -16.22
N GLU A 261 -10.29 2.51 -16.81
CA GLU A 261 -10.07 3.88 -16.37
C GLU A 261 -11.37 4.70 -16.43
N GLN A 262 -12.10 4.64 -17.53
CA GLN A 262 -13.39 5.33 -17.70
C GLN A 262 -14.41 4.90 -16.65
N ALA A 263 -14.62 3.58 -16.49
CA ALA A 263 -15.57 3.05 -15.50
C ALA A 263 -15.18 3.40 -14.06
N PHE A 264 -13.89 3.43 -13.75
CA PHE A 264 -13.40 3.86 -12.44
C PHE A 264 -13.70 5.34 -12.18
N LEU A 265 -13.38 6.23 -13.12
CA LEU A 265 -13.62 7.67 -12.98
C LEU A 265 -15.12 8.00 -12.94
N GLU A 266 -15.93 7.31 -13.73
CA GLU A 266 -17.39 7.41 -13.65
C GLU A 266 -17.91 6.99 -12.28
N GLY A 267 -17.44 5.84 -11.79
CA GLY A 267 -17.84 5.28 -10.50
C GLY A 267 -17.35 6.08 -9.29
N THR A 268 -16.31 6.88 -9.42
CA THR A 268 -15.76 7.75 -8.35
C THR A 268 -16.12 9.22 -8.52
N ARG A 269 -16.99 9.58 -9.44
CA ARG A 269 -17.39 10.97 -9.72
C ARG A 269 -17.86 11.69 -8.44
N GLY A 270 -17.31 12.87 -8.20
CA GLY A 270 -17.64 13.72 -7.05
C GLY A 270 -16.97 13.31 -5.74
N LEU A 271 -16.11 12.25 -5.77
CA LEU A 271 -15.37 11.79 -4.59
C LEU A 271 -13.92 12.31 -4.57
N LEU A 272 -13.28 12.39 -5.75
CA LEU A 272 -11.85 12.63 -5.88
C LEU A 272 -11.57 14.08 -6.32
N ASP A 273 -10.54 14.69 -5.73
CA ASP A 273 -9.96 15.93 -6.27
C ASP A 273 -9.09 15.60 -7.48
N GLU A 274 -9.40 16.19 -8.64
CA GLU A 274 -8.73 15.87 -9.90
C GLU A 274 -7.23 16.21 -9.90
N ARG A 275 -6.83 17.27 -9.19
CA ARG A 275 -5.43 17.70 -9.11
C ARG A 275 -4.63 16.78 -8.20
N ALA A 276 -5.17 16.45 -7.03
CA ALA A 276 -4.56 15.49 -6.11
C ALA A 276 -4.46 14.10 -6.77
N LEU A 277 -5.50 13.66 -7.48
CA LEU A 277 -5.51 12.41 -8.22
C LEU A 277 -4.42 12.37 -9.30
N ALA A 278 -4.29 13.42 -10.11
CA ALA A 278 -3.26 13.49 -11.15
C ALA A 278 -1.85 13.46 -10.54
N TRP A 279 -1.66 14.16 -9.41
CA TRP A 279 -0.40 14.17 -8.68
C TRP A 279 -0.06 12.77 -8.13
N HIS A 280 -0.96 12.12 -7.42
CA HIS A 280 -0.75 10.78 -6.87
C HIS A 280 -0.54 9.73 -7.96
N ARG A 281 -1.27 9.84 -9.08
CA ARG A 281 -1.06 8.97 -10.25
C ARG A 281 0.35 9.15 -10.84
N ALA A 282 0.84 10.38 -10.95
CA ALA A 282 2.19 10.67 -11.45
C ALA A 282 3.26 10.12 -10.51
N ALA A 283 3.12 10.33 -9.19
CA ALA A 283 4.02 9.79 -8.19
C ALA A 283 4.04 8.24 -8.18
N ALA A 284 2.86 7.61 -8.33
CA ALA A 284 2.73 6.16 -8.43
C ALA A 284 3.39 5.60 -9.71
N LEU A 285 3.36 6.32 -10.83
CA LEU A 285 4.06 5.92 -12.06
C LEU A 285 5.58 5.95 -11.86
N LEU A 286 6.12 6.93 -11.12
CA LEU A 286 7.54 6.94 -10.75
C LEU A 286 7.90 5.71 -9.91
N GLN A 287 7.09 5.36 -8.90
CA GLN A 287 7.27 4.16 -8.10
C GLN A 287 7.23 2.87 -8.94
N LEU A 288 6.30 2.77 -9.89
CA LEU A 288 6.20 1.62 -10.77
C LEU A 288 7.38 1.51 -11.74
N THR A 289 8.00 2.65 -12.10
CA THR A 289 9.18 2.71 -12.96
C THR A 289 10.43 2.19 -12.24
N GLU A 290 10.57 2.49 -10.96
CA GLU A 290 11.71 2.05 -10.13
C GLU A 290 11.90 0.54 -10.14
N ARG A 291 10.82 -0.23 -10.25
CA ARG A 291 10.85 -1.70 -10.26
C ARG A 291 11.24 -2.32 -11.62
N LEU A 292 11.35 -1.53 -12.68
CA LEU A 292 11.65 -2.05 -14.02
C LEU A 292 13.06 -2.63 -14.17
N PRO A 293 14.14 -2.01 -13.64
CA PRO A 293 15.49 -2.52 -13.83
C PRO A 293 15.69 -3.94 -13.30
N THR A 294 15.02 -4.30 -12.20
CA THR A 294 15.11 -5.61 -11.57
C THR A 294 14.17 -6.65 -12.18
N ALA A 295 13.07 -6.19 -12.82
CA ALA A 295 12.01 -7.07 -13.35
C ALA A 295 12.12 -7.31 -14.87
N ALA A 296 12.95 -6.55 -15.59
CA ALA A 296 12.81 -6.46 -17.03
C ALA A 296 13.75 -7.39 -17.80
N ARG A 297 13.15 -8.27 -18.59
CA ARG A 297 13.77 -8.80 -19.80
C ARG A 297 13.44 -7.85 -20.94
N GLY A 298 14.45 -7.38 -21.70
CA GLY A 298 14.27 -6.51 -22.88
C GLY A 298 14.54 -5.03 -22.59
N ASP A 299 13.97 -4.16 -23.43
CA ASP A 299 14.24 -2.70 -23.38
C ASP A 299 13.48 -2.02 -22.24
N TRP A 300 13.96 -2.23 -21.00
CA TRP A 300 13.39 -1.60 -19.82
C TRP A 300 13.53 -0.07 -19.85
N ARG A 301 14.58 0.47 -20.54
CA ARG A 301 14.80 1.92 -20.64
C ARG A 301 13.69 2.61 -21.41
N ALA A 302 13.31 2.09 -22.58
CA ALA A 302 12.18 2.62 -23.33
C ALA A 302 10.89 2.56 -22.53
N ARG A 303 10.65 1.47 -21.80
CA ARG A 303 9.51 1.32 -20.89
C ARG A 303 9.54 2.34 -19.77
N ALA A 304 10.71 2.57 -19.15
CA ALA A 304 10.88 3.57 -18.11
C ALA A 304 10.58 4.98 -18.66
N HIS A 305 11.14 5.35 -19.79
CA HIS A 305 10.85 6.64 -20.42
C HIS A 305 9.38 6.82 -20.78
N ALA A 306 8.68 5.77 -21.23
CA ALA A 306 7.26 5.83 -21.51
C ALA A 306 6.44 6.13 -20.24
N LEU A 307 6.74 5.47 -19.12
CA LEU A 307 6.07 5.71 -17.84
C LEU A 307 6.40 7.08 -17.26
N LEU A 308 7.66 7.50 -17.27
CA LEU A 308 8.09 8.82 -16.80
C LEU A 308 7.52 9.94 -17.66
N GLY A 309 7.40 9.74 -18.97
CA GLY A 309 6.78 10.70 -19.90
C GLY A 309 5.28 10.90 -19.58
N GLU A 310 4.54 9.82 -19.34
CA GLU A 310 3.14 9.92 -18.92
C GLU A 310 3.01 10.58 -17.53
N ALA A 311 3.89 10.24 -16.58
CA ALA A 311 3.91 10.87 -15.27
C ALA A 311 4.20 12.37 -15.34
N ALA A 312 5.16 12.79 -16.19
CA ALA A 312 5.47 14.19 -16.42
C ALA A 312 4.30 14.96 -17.06
N ARG A 313 3.58 14.33 -18.00
CA ARG A 313 2.36 14.90 -18.60
C ARG A 313 1.28 15.15 -17.54
N LEU A 314 1.05 14.18 -16.64
CA LEU A 314 0.10 14.29 -15.53
C LEU A 314 0.53 15.38 -14.54
N ALA A 315 1.79 15.41 -14.13
CA ALA A 315 2.32 16.44 -13.24
C ALA A 315 2.22 17.85 -13.86
N GLY A 316 2.41 17.98 -15.18
CA GLY A 316 2.26 19.24 -15.92
C GLY A 316 0.82 19.72 -16.05
N SER A 317 -0.18 18.82 -15.98
CA SER A 317 -1.60 19.18 -15.97
C SER A 317 -2.07 19.75 -14.62
N VAL A 318 -1.32 19.53 -13.55
CA VAL A 318 -1.52 20.15 -12.25
C VAL A 318 -0.98 21.56 -12.31
N ALA A 319 -1.87 22.57 -12.44
CA ALA A 319 -1.43 23.98 -12.48
C ALA A 319 -0.52 24.29 -11.26
N PRO A 320 0.58 25.03 -11.45
CA PRO A 320 1.39 25.49 -10.34
C PRO A 320 0.47 26.13 -9.30
N ARG A 321 0.72 25.87 -8.00
CA ARG A 321 0.08 26.68 -6.97
C ARG A 321 0.37 28.14 -7.32
N GLU A 322 -0.65 28.96 -7.61
CA GLU A 322 -0.49 30.39 -7.54
C GLU A 322 0.25 30.65 -6.23
N SER A 323 1.40 31.34 -6.31
CA SER A 323 2.12 31.73 -5.13
C SER A 323 1.21 32.72 -4.39
N ILE A 324 0.30 32.20 -3.58
CA ILE A 324 -0.31 32.97 -2.52
C ILE A 324 0.91 33.43 -1.72
N ALA A 325 1.25 34.70 -1.87
CA ALA A 325 2.33 35.36 -1.15
C ALA A 325 2.33 34.79 0.27
N PRO A 326 3.46 34.38 0.83
CA PRO A 326 3.49 33.63 2.05
C PRO A 326 2.59 34.35 3.05
N ARG A 327 1.38 33.81 3.27
CA ARG A 327 0.60 34.23 4.42
C ARG A 327 1.59 34.11 5.53
N ARG A 328 2.03 35.26 6.08
CA ARG A 328 2.98 35.36 7.17
C ARG A 328 2.70 34.14 8.04
N ARG A 329 3.67 33.22 8.07
CA ARG A 329 3.62 32.10 9.01
C ARG A 329 3.17 32.76 10.28
N ALA A 330 1.97 32.41 10.76
CA ALA A 330 1.57 32.81 12.09
C ALA A 330 2.71 32.28 12.92
N SER A 331 3.62 33.17 13.32
CA SER A 331 4.73 32.81 14.18
C SER A 331 4.00 32.48 15.47
N PHE A 332 3.75 31.17 15.68
CA PHE A 332 3.41 30.67 16.98
C PHE A 332 4.63 31.01 17.84
N ARG A 333 4.63 32.20 18.39
CA ARG A 333 5.53 32.56 19.46
C ARG A 333 5.02 31.76 20.66
N PHE A 334 5.65 30.63 20.89
CA PHE A 334 5.47 29.94 22.14
C PHE A 334 5.83 30.92 23.25
N LYS A 335 4.96 31.11 24.21
CA LYS A 335 5.21 32.00 25.39
C LYS A 335 6.40 31.52 26.22
N SER A 336 6.99 30.35 25.94
CA SER A 336 8.14 29.78 26.61
C SER A 336 9.35 29.75 25.64
N PRO A 337 10.38 30.58 25.87
CA PRO A 337 11.64 30.56 25.13
C PRO A 337 12.35 29.20 25.18
N ALA A 338 12.20 28.47 26.29
CA ALA A 338 12.76 27.13 26.47
C ALA A 338 12.15 26.10 25.53
N LEU A 339 10.83 26.14 25.30
CA LEU A 339 10.14 25.24 24.38
C LEU A 339 10.56 25.51 22.92
N GLU A 340 10.73 26.80 22.57
CA GLU A 340 11.19 27.20 21.22
C GLU A 340 12.61 26.71 20.92
N LEU A 341 13.48 26.78 21.92
CA LEU A 341 14.88 26.32 21.81
C LEU A 341 14.97 24.79 21.63
N VAL A 342 14.17 24.02 22.39
CA VAL A 342 14.11 22.57 22.31
C VAL A 342 13.55 22.12 20.96
N LEU A 343 12.45 22.73 20.49
CA LEU A 343 11.86 22.39 19.18
C LEU A 343 12.79 22.73 18.02
N ARG A 344 13.59 23.80 18.15
CA ARG A 344 14.61 24.17 17.16
C ARG A 344 15.76 23.17 17.14
N ALA A 345 16.20 22.66 18.29
CA ALA A 345 17.23 21.62 18.39
C ALA A 345 16.76 20.28 17.80
N LEU A 346 15.47 19.95 17.91
CA LEU A 346 14.87 18.71 17.40
C LEU A 346 14.53 18.76 15.91
N SER A 347 14.59 19.92 15.27
CA SER A 347 14.36 20.04 13.82
C SER A 347 15.45 19.35 12.96
N THR A 348 16.57 18.99 13.56
CA THR A 348 17.76 18.43 12.87
C THR A 348 18.05 16.96 13.22
N ARG A 349 17.42 16.40 14.27
CA ARG A 349 17.63 15.02 14.72
C ARG A 349 16.42 14.45 15.49
N PRO A 350 16.29 13.12 15.62
CA PRO A 350 15.26 12.51 16.47
C PRO A 350 15.40 12.93 17.93
N ALA A 351 14.27 13.13 18.62
CA ALA A 351 14.22 13.43 20.02
C ALA A 351 14.64 12.23 20.88
N THR A 352 15.43 12.47 21.92
CA THR A 352 15.68 11.47 22.95
C THR A 352 14.50 11.37 23.90
N GLN A 353 14.40 10.25 24.66
CA GLN A 353 13.33 10.05 25.65
C GLN A 353 13.29 11.16 26.72
N ALA A 354 14.47 11.60 27.19
CA ALA A 354 14.60 12.68 28.15
C ALA A 354 14.09 14.03 27.62
N GLU A 355 14.36 14.35 26.35
CA GLU A 355 13.87 15.57 25.70
C GLU A 355 12.35 15.53 25.51
N LEU A 356 11.78 14.35 25.19
CA LEU A 356 10.32 14.18 25.11
C LEU A 356 9.63 14.39 26.46
N GLU A 357 10.25 13.94 27.54
CA GLU A 357 9.75 14.16 28.91
C GLU A 357 9.83 15.64 29.29
N GLN A 358 10.91 16.33 28.93
CA GLN A 358 11.07 17.76 29.18
C GLN A 358 10.05 18.60 28.39
N ILE A 359 9.78 18.24 27.13
CA ILE A 359 8.73 18.88 26.33
C ILE A 359 7.36 18.69 26.97
N ARG A 360 7.05 17.47 27.43
CA ARG A 360 5.79 17.16 28.11
C ARG A 360 5.62 17.96 29.42
N ALA A 361 6.69 18.18 30.18
CA ALA A 361 6.69 19.00 31.37
C ALA A 361 6.39 20.47 31.05
N LEU A 362 7.09 21.05 30.07
CA LEU A 362 6.89 22.43 29.63
C LEU A 362 5.48 22.70 29.07
N LEU A 363 4.89 21.72 28.42
CA LEU A 363 3.52 21.79 27.88
C LEU A 363 2.47 21.74 29.02
N ARG A 364 2.74 21.01 30.11
CA ARG A 364 1.86 21.00 31.32
C ARG A 364 1.92 22.33 32.04
N GLU A 365 3.11 22.86 32.31
CA GLU A 365 3.28 24.18 32.95
C GLU A 365 2.63 25.33 32.18
N GLY A 366 2.62 25.22 30.83
CA GLY A 366 1.95 26.20 29.97
C GLY A 366 0.42 26.12 30.02
N ARG A 367 -0.17 24.96 30.37
CA ARG A 367 -1.62 24.80 30.58
C ARG A 367 -2.07 25.35 31.90
N ASP A 368 -1.31 25.11 32.98
CA ASP A 368 -1.68 25.55 34.32
C ASP A 368 -1.57 27.07 34.50
N ARG A 369 -0.87 27.78 33.60
CA ARG A 369 -0.80 29.26 33.59
C ARG A 369 -1.84 29.92 32.66
N ALA A 370 -2.65 29.13 31.95
CA ALA A 370 -3.67 29.61 31.03
C ALA A 370 -5.12 29.36 31.54
N SER A 371 -5.27 28.68 32.66
CA SER A 371 -6.47 28.53 33.49
C SER A 371 -6.40 29.51 34.69
#